data_89128f0bd651ea53dc74893af08168d0
#
_entry.id   89128f0bd651ea53dc74893af08168d0
#
_cell.length_a   1.000
_cell.length_b   1.000
_cell.length_c   1.000
_cell.angle_alpha   90.00
_cell.angle_beta   90.00
_cell.angle_gamma   90.00
#
_symmetry.space_group_name_H-M   'P 1'
#
loop_
_entity.id
_entity.type
_entity.pdbx_description
1 polymer ?
#
loop_
_entity_poly.entity_id
_entity_poly.type
_entity_poly.pdbx_seq_one_letter_code
_entity_poly.pdbx_strand_id
1 'polypeptide(L)'
;MARDTSPQCKQCRREGQKLFLKGERCLTDKCGVERRSYPPGEHGRGRMKQSEYRVQLREKQKAKRYYGVLEKQFAGYYEKASRQTGITGENLLALLECRLDNVLVRLGFAASRRQARQLIRHGHWTVNGRRVDIPSYQVRPGEVIAIKAETPATQVVRDATELTGQIPAWLQADHESLTAKVLRKPERREVAAPVQEQLIVELYSK
;
A
#
# COMPACT_ATOMS: atom_id res chain seq x y z
N MET A 1 4.36 -13.04 -9.18
CA MET A 1 5.05 -11.73 -8.99
C MET A 1 5.89 -11.80 -7.72
N ALA A 2 7.18 -11.46 -7.80
CA ALA A 2 8.08 -11.46 -6.65
C ALA A 2 7.64 -10.44 -5.57
N ARG A 3 7.87 -10.77 -4.30
CA ARG A 3 7.56 -9.90 -3.16
C ARG A 3 8.61 -10.04 -2.06
N ASP A 4 8.69 -9.04 -1.20
CA ASP A 4 9.48 -9.15 0.03
C ASP A 4 8.73 -10.03 1.05
N THR A 5 9.31 -11.17 1.39
CA THR A 5 8.78 -12.13 2.37
C THR A 5 9.36 -11.94 3.76
N SER A 6 10.31 -10.99 3.92
CA SER A 6 10.97 -10.72 5.19
C SER A 6 10.00 -10.31 6.31
N PRO A 7 10.41 -10.42 7.58
CA PRO A 7 9.58 -10.09 8.73
C PRO A 7 9.13 -8.63 8.73
N GLN A 8 7.81 -8.39 8.62
CA GLN A 8 7.21 -7.05 8.48
C GLN A 8 7.52 -6.13 9.67
N CYS A 9 7.46 -6.66 10.91
CA CYS A 9 7.75 -5.82 12.09
C CYS A 9 9.19 -5.30 12.10
N LYS A 10 10.15 -6.02 11.49
CA LYS A 10 11.51 -5.50 11.31
C LYS A 10 11.55 -4.32 10.35
N GLN A 11 10.68 -4.31 9.34
CA GLN A 11 10.55 -3.20 8.39
C GLN A 11 10.01 -1.94 9.09
N CYS A 12 8.90 -2.04 9.83
CA CYS A 12 8.34 -0.94 10.61
C CYS A 12 9.37 -0.37 11.60
N ARG A 13 10.04 -1.23 12.36
CA ARG A 13 11.09 -0.82 13.31
C ARG A 13 12.26 -0.12 12.64
N ARG A 14 12.64 -0.53 11.42
CA ARG A 14 13.70 0.12 10.66
C ARG A 14 13.31 1.54 10.24
N GLU A 15 12.04 1.80 9.96
CA GLU A 15 11.53 3.13 9.62
C GLU A 15 11.12 3.95 10.86
N GLY A 16 11.17 3.37 12.06
CA GLY A 16 10.84 4.04 13.31
C GLY A 16 9.36 4.36 13.50
N GLN A 17 8.48 3.81 12.66
CA GLN A 17 7.04 4.09 12.71
C GLN A 17 6.19 2.90 12.28
N LYS A 18 4.91 2.91 12.67
CA LYS A 18 3.92 1.91 12.23
C LYS A 18 3.57 2.13 10.76
N LEU A 19 3.75 1.09 9.93
CA LEU A 19 3.32 1.08 8.53
C LEU A 19 2.06 0.22 8.32
N PHE A 20 1.45 -0.28 9.38
CA PHE A 20 0.22 -1.08 9.38
C PHE A 20 0.25 -2.27 8.39
N LEU A 21 1.39 -2.98 8.31
CA LEU A 21 1.63 -4.05 7.33
C LEU A 21 0.97 -5.39 7.69
N LYS A 22 0.46 -5.54 8.92
CA LYS A 22 -0.17 -6.77 9.43
C LYS A 22 -1.65 -6.59 9.81
N GLY A 23 -2.30 -5.52 9.37
CA GLY A 23 -3.70 -5.26 9.68
C GLY A 23 -3.94 -5.11 11.19
N GLU A 24 -4.95 -5.80 11.71
CA GLU A 24 -5.43 -5.75 13.10
C GLU A 24 -4.30 -5.83 14.14
N ARG A 25 -3.35 -6.74 13.96
CA ARG A 25 -2.20 -6.87 14.89
C ARG A 25 -1.40 -5.58 15.10
N CYS A 26 -1.43 -4.66 14.14
CA CYS A 26 -0.72 -3.39 14.24
C CYS A 26 -1.45 -2.37 15.13
N LEU A 27 -2.71 -2.64 15.46
CA LEU A 27 -3.55 -1.83 16.35
C LEU A 27 -3.45 -2.27 17.81
N THR A 28 -2.95 -3.48 18.06
CA THR A 28 -2.83 -4.07 19.41
C THR A 28 -1.43 -3.83 20.01
N ASP A 29 -1.31 -4.09 21.31
CA ASP A 29 -0.06 -4.12 22.10
C ASP A 29 0.98 -5.14 21.56
N LYS A 30 0.52 -6.09 20.73
CA LYS A 30 1.39 -7.07 20.05
C LYS A 30 2.18 -6.48 18.89
N CYS A 31 2.03 -5.17 18.62
CA CYS A 31 2.77 -4.47 17.59
C CYS A 31 4.28 -4.47 17.88
N GLY A 32 5.09 -4.80 16.88
CA GLY A 32 6.54 -4.89 17.04
C GLY A 32 7.24 -3.53 17.28
N VAL A 33 6.61 -2.42 16.88
CA VAL A 33 7.11 -1.06 17.14
C VAL A 33 6.82 -0.65 18.58
N GLU A 34 5.62 -0.97 19.10
CA GLU A 34 5.26 -0.73 20.51
C GLU A 34 6.19 -1.48 21.47
N ARG A 35 6.43 -2.76 21.20
CA ARG A 35 7.28 -3.58 22.05
C ARG A 35 8.76 -3.22 21.97
N ARG A 36 9.25 -2.77 20.82
CA ARG A 36 10.66 -2.45 20.55
C ARG A 36 10.75 -1.33 19.52
N SER A 37 10.80 -0.08 19.94
CA SER A 37 10.81 1.11 19.08
C SER A 37 12.12 1.33 18.29
N TYR A 38 13.19 0.61 18.65
CA TYR A 38 14.50 0.75 17.99
C TYR A 38 14.65 -0.17 16.76
N PRO A 39 15.48 0.21 15.77
CA PRO A 39 15.77 -0.58 14.59
C PRO A 39 16.27 -1.99 14.91
N PRO A 40 16.01 -3.00 14.05
CA PRO A 40 16.49 -4.35 14.25
C PRO A 40 18.02 -4.44 14.02
N GLY A 41 18.63 -5.40 14.66
CA GLY A 41 20.07 -5.69 14.58
C GLY A 41 20.83 -5.26 15.84
N GLU A 42 22.06 -5.70 15.96
CA GLU A 42 22.95 -5.47 17.10
C GLU A 42 23.15 -3.98 17.37
N HIS A 43 23.41 -3.19 16.32
CA HIS A 43 23.61 -1.76 16.39
C HIS A 43 22.32 -0.92 16.38
N GLY A 44 21.14 -1.56 16.58
CA GLY A 44 19.85 -0.87 16.49
C GLY A 44 19.65 0.24 17.52
N ARG A 45 20.32 0.19 18.67
CA ARG A 45 20.29 1.21 19.72
C ARG A 45 21.40 2.26 19.58
N GLY A 46 22.37 2.05 18.68
CA GLY A 46 23.47 2.97 18.45
C GLY A 46 23.02 4.28 17.79
N ARG A 47 23.76 5.35 18.10
CA ARG A 47 23.55 6.65 17.42
C ARG A 47 24.01 6.55 15.97
N MET A 48 23.11 6.84 15.03
CA MET A 48 23.41 6.80 13.62
C MET A 48 23.44 8.22 13.04
N LYS A 49 24.50 8.54 12.28
CA LYS A 49 24.63 9.84 11.60
C LYS A 49 23.47 10.04 10.61
N GLN A 50 22.83 11.18 10.69
CA GLN A 50 21.76 11.62 9.77
C GLN A 50 22.41 12.42 8.64
N SER A 51 22.61 11.81 7.46
CA SER A 51 22.98 12.51 6.23
C SER A 51 21.74 12.71 5.36
N GLU A 52 21.74 13.72 4.50
CA GLU A 52 20.64 13.95 3.53
C GLU A 52 20.32 12.70 2.70
N TYR A 53 21.36 12.09 2.13
CA TYR A 53 21.21 10.84 1.39
C TYR A 53 20.47 9.77 2.19
N ARG A 54 20.81 9.63 3.48
CA ARG A 54 20.15 8.66 4.34
C ARG A 54 18.68 9.00 4.56
N VAL A 55 18.34 10.27 4.76
CA VAL A 55 16.95 10.72 4.94
C VAL A 55 16.14 10.40 3.70
N GLN A 56 16.63 10.82 2.53
CA GLN A 56 15.99 10.56 1.23
C GLN A 56 15.83 9.05 0.96
N LEU A 57 16.89 8.27 1.23
CA LEU A 57 16.85 6.80 1.06
C LEU A 57 15.82 6.16 2.00
N ARG A 58 15.70 6.62 3.26
CA ARG A 58 14.70 6.10 4.20
C ARG A 58 13.29 6.40 3.76
N GLU A 59 13.01 7.59 3.25
CA GLU A 59 11.69 7.92 2.71
C GLU A 59 11.30 7.04 1.53
N LYS A 60 12.24 6.83 0.59
CA LYS A 60 12.01 5.88 -0.51
C LYS A 60 11.74 4.46 -0.01
N GLN A 61 12.57 3.96 0.92
CA GLN A 61 12.42 2.61 1.46
C GLN A 61 11.11 2.46 2.25
N LYS A 62 10.69 3.51 2.95
CA LYS A 62 9.42 3.58 3.67
C LYS A 62 8.23 3.45 2.69
N ALA A 63 8.20 4.28 1.64
CA ALA A 63 7.18 4.20 0.60
C ALA A 63 7.13 2.80 -0.04
N LYS A 64 8.28 2.27 -0.45
CA LYS A 64 8.39 0.93 -1.04
C LYS A 64 7.84 -0.16 -0.13
N ARG A 65 8.14 -0.12 1.16
CA ARG A 65 7.65 -1.08 2.16
C ARG A 65 6.17 -0.92 2.44
N TYR A 66 5.71 0.32 2.53
CA TYR A 66 4.29 0.63 2.76
C TYR A 66 3.41 0.02 1.67
N TYR A 67 3.77 0.20 0.40
CA TYR A 67 3.03 -0.37 -0.74
C TYR A 67 3.42 -1.83 -1.08
N GLY A 68 4.42 -2.39 -0.42
CA GLY A 68 4.89 -3.76 -0.66
C GLY A 68 5.47 -3.99 -2.06
N VAL A 69 6.11 -2.97 -2.64
CA VAL A 69 6.67 -2.97 -4.00
C VAL A 69 8.18 -3.24 -3.94
N LEU A 70 8.74 -3.97 -4.91
CA LEU A 70 10.18 -4.18 -5.06
C LEU A 70 10.84 -3.01 -5.79
N GLU A 71 12.17 -2.88 -5.64
CA GLU A 71 12.95 -1.74 -6.14
C GLU A 71 12.75 -1.48 -7.64
N LYS A 72 12.93 -2.50 -8.48
CA LYS A 72 12.77 -2.37 -9.93
C LYS A 72 11.36 -1.86 -10.32
N GLN A 73 10.34 -2.37 -9.66
CA GLN A 73 8.96 -1.94 -9.92
C GLN A 73 8.71 -0.52 -9.41
N PHE A 74 9.28 -0.15 -8.26
CA PHE A 74 9.15 1.19 -7.70
C PHE A 74 9.84 2.24 -8.60
N ALA A 75 11.05 1.95 -9.09
CA ALA A 75 11.75 2.80 -10.06
C ALA A 75 10.92 2.99 -11.35
N GLY A 76 10.30 1.91 -11.87
CA GLY A 76 9.40 2.02 -13.02
C GLY A 76 8.14 2.86 -12.76
N TYR A 77 7.62 2.92 -11.53
CA TYR A 77 6.56 3.87 -11.17
C TYR A 77 7.07 5.30 -11.14
N TYR A 78 8.27 5.52 -10.62
CA TYR A 78 8.89 6.84 -10.63
C TYR A 78 9.10 7.36 -12.07
N GLU A 79 9.67 6.56 -12.96
CA GLU A 79 9.83 6.90 -14.37
C GLU A 79 8.50 7.24 -15.06
N LYS A 80 7.44 6.48 -14.76
CA LYS A 80 6.10 6.79 -15.29
C LYS A 80 5.55 8.09 -14.74
N ALA A 81 5.77 8.36 -13.45
CA ALA A 81 5.32 9.59 -12.80
C ALA A 81 6.05 10.82 -13.33
N SER A 82 7.36 10.73 -13.58
CA SER A 82 8.17 11.84 -14.10
C SER A 82 7.81 12.24 -15.54
N ARG A 83 7.23 11.31 -16.32
CA ARG A 83 6.76 11.58 -17.69
C ARG A 83 5.35 12.17 -17.76
N GLN A 84 4.62 12.18 -16.63
CA GLN A 84 3.28 12.75 -16.57
C GLN A 84 3.35 14.25 -16.24
N THR A 85 2.39 15.00 -16.76
CA THR A 85 2.21 16.42 -16.42
C THR A 85 1.85 16.59 -14.94
N GLY A 86 2.36 17.63 -14.29
CA GLY A 86 2.11 17.93 -12.88
C GLY A 86 3.28 17.58 -11.97
N ILE A 87 3.03 17.51 -10.68
CA ILE A 87 4.05 17.27 -9.65
C ILE A 87 4.40 15.78 -9.60
N THR A 88 5.66 15.44 -9.92
CA THR A 88 6.14 14.05 -10.02
C THR A 88 5.87 13.23 -8.75
N GLY A 89 6.05 13.83 -7.57
CA GLY A 89 5.80 13.14 -6.29
C GLY A 89 4.33 12.76 -6.10
N GLU A 90 3.41 13.66 -6.44
CA GLU A 90 1.97 13.40 -6.38
C GLU A 90 1.55 12.33 -7.38
N ASN A 91 2.06 12.43 -8.63
CA ASN A 91 1.83 11.42 -9.66
C ASN A 91 2.33 10.04 -9.24
N LEU A 92 3.50 9.96 -8.58
CA LEU A 92 4.04 8.72 -8.05
C LEU A 92 3.10 8.10 -7.00
N LEU A 93 2.64 8.91 -6.05
CA LEU A 93 1.73 8.43 -5.01
C LEU A 93 0.38 8.01 -5.60
N ALA A 94 -0.17 8.76 -6.56
CA ALA A 94 -1.40 8.41 -7.26
C ALA A 94 -1.27 7.06 -8.00
N LEU A 95 -0.14 6.81 -8.70
CA LEU A 95 0.12 5.53 -9.35
C LEU A 95 0.24 4.37 -8.34
N LEU A 96 0.81 4.60 -7.17
CA LEU A 96 0.92 3.58 -6.11
C LEU A 96 -0.43 3.32 -5.43
N GLU A 97 -1.25 4.35 -5.25
CA GLU A 97 -2.61 4.21 -4.68
C GLU A 97 -3.56 3.49 -5.64
N CYS A 98 -3.48 3.75 -6.96
CA CYS A 98 -4.31 3.10 -7.97
C CYS A 98 -3.97 1.62 -8.24
N ARG A 99 -3.07 1.00 -7.50
CA ARG A 99 -2.83 -0.45 -7.59
C ARG A 99 -3.98 -1.22 -6.98
N LEU A 100 -4.43 -2.27 -7.65
CA LEU A 100 -5.56 -3.08 -7.19
C LEU A 100 -5.34 -3.65 -5.77
N ASP A 101 -4.11 -4.11 -5.44
CA ASP A 101 -3.79 -4.60 -4.10
C ASP A 101 -3.92 -3.52 -3.02
N ASN A 102 -3.64 -2.26 -3.35
CA ASN A 102 -3.80 -1.15 -2.43
C ASN A 102 -5.26 -0.67 -2.36
N VAL A 103 -5.93 -0.59 -3.51
CA VAL A 103 -7.35 -0.17 -3.59
C VAL A 103 -8.23 -1.07 -2.72
N LEU A 104 -8.04 -2.40 -2.77
CA LEU A 104 -8.79 -3.33 -1.91
C LEU A 104 -8.59 -3.07 -0.42
N VAL A 105 -7.41 -2.63 -0.01
CA VAL A 105 -7.16 -2.23 1.40
C VAL A 105 -7.84 -0.91 1.72
N ARG A 106 -7.85 0.06 0.79
CA ARG A 106 -8.54 1.35 0.97
C ARG A 106 -10.05 1.22 1.05
N LEU A 107 -10.61 0.24 0.33
CA LEU A 107 -12.03 -0.13 0.36
C LEU A 107 -12.43 -0.94 1.60
N GLY A 108 -11.44 -1.44 2.36
CA GLY A 108 -11.68 -2.33 3.49
C GLY A 108 -11.89 -3.80 3.13
N PHE A 109 -11.77 -4.16 1.90
CA PHE A 109 -11.94 -5.56 1.45
C PHE A 109 -10.77 -6.47 1.81
N ALA A 110 -9.73 -5.92 2.41
CA ALA A 110 -8.61 -6.70 2.94
C ALA A 110 -7.97 -5.95 4.13
N ALA A 111 -7.68 -6.66 5.19
CA ALA A 111 -7.04 -6.13 6.39
C ALA A 111 -5.58 -5.72 6.17
N SER A 112 -4.94 -6.19 5.10
CA SER A 112 -3.58 -5.82 4.73
C SER A 112 -3.30 -6.00 3.24
N ARG A 113 -2.29 -5.26 2.73
CA ARG A 113 -1.85 -5.40 1.32
C ARG A 113 -1.36 -6.81 0.98
N ARG A 114 -0.85 -7.57 1.96
CA ARG A 114 -0.47 -8.97 1.75
C ARG A 114 -1.68 -9.85 1.53
N GLN A 115 -2.74 -9.66 2.31
CA GLN A 115 -4.00 -10.38 2.16
C GLN A 115 -4.67 -10.03 0.83
N ALA A 116 -4.80 -8.72 0.52
CA ALA A 116 -5.32 -8.26 -0.78
C ALA A 116 -4.58 -8.93 -1.95
N ARG A 117 -3.26 -8.95 -1.88
CA ARG A 117 -2.41 -9.55 -2.90
C ARG A 117 -2.64 -11.05 -3.07
N GLN A 118 -2.86 -11.78 -1.98
CA GLN A 118 -3.19 -13.20 -2.00
C GLN A 118 -4.56 -13.42 -2.62
N LEU A 119 -5.58 -12.68 -2.19
CA LEU A 119 -6.93 -12.77 -2.72
C LEU A 119 -6.98 -12.51 -4.24
N ILE A 120 -6.26 -11.47 -4.71
CA ILE A 120 -6.15 -11.18 -6.14
C ILE A 120 -5.47 -12.33 -6.88
N ARG A 121 -4.33 -12.81 -6.39
CA ARG A 121 -3.58 -13.90 -7.02
C ARG A 121 -4.36 -15.21 -7.12
N HIS A 122 -5.23 -15.47 -6.16
CA HIS A 122 -6.13 -16.61 -6.18
C HIS A 122 -7.36 -16.39 -7.10
N GLY A 123 -7.50 -15.18 -7.67
CA GLY A 123 -8.54 -14.88 -8.67
C GLY A 123 -9.92 -14.70 -8.08
N HIS A 124 -10.02 -14.19 -6.85
CA HIS A 124 -11.29 -13.91 -6.18
C HIS A 124 -11.91 -12.57 -6.61
N TRP A 125 -11.20 -11.75 -7.39
CA TRP A 125 -11.62 -10.40 -7.77
C TRP A 125 -11.83 -10.26 -9.27
N THR A 126 -12.81 -9.44 -9.63
CA THR A 126 -13.11 -9.04 -11.00
C THR A 126 -13.03 -7.51 -11.11
N VAL A 127 -12.67 -7.03 -12.30
CA VAL A 127 -12.77 -5.62 -12.69
C VAL A 127 -13.60 -5.56 -13.96
N ASN A 128 -14.70 -4.79 -13.93
CA ASN A 128 -15.70 -4.72 -14.99
C ASN A 128 -16.17 -6.14 -15.44
N GLY A 129 -16.41 -7.02 -14.47
CA GLY A 129 -16.85 -8.40 -14.71
C GLY A 129 -15.77 -9.38 -15.18
N ARG A 130 -14.55 -8.91 -15.48
CA ARG A 130 -13.44 -9.77 -15.91
C ARG A 130 -12.52 -10.12 -14.74
N ARG A 131 -12.16 -11.39 -14.60
CA ARG A 131 -11.21 -11.84 -13.58
C ARG A 131 -9.86 -11.16 -13.74
N VAL A 132 -9.32 -10.64 -12.64
CA VAL A 132 -7.99 -10.05 -12.57
C VAL A 132 -7.19 -10.73 -11.47
N ASP A 133 -6.04 -11.32 -11.82
CA ASP A 133 -5.12 -12.01 -10.89
C ASP A 133 -3.77 -11.27 -10.72
N ILE A 134 -3.68 -10.04 -11.24
CA ILE A 134 -2.49 -9.20 -11.21
C ILE A 134 -2.63 -8.11 -10.13
N PRO A 135 -1.95 -8.23 -8.96
CA PRO A 135 -2.06 -7.25 -7.88
C PRO A 135 -1.60 -5.83 -8.25
N SER A 136 -0.73 -5.70 -9.24
CA SER A 136 -0.26 -4.40 -9.74
C SER A 136 -1.12 -3.81 -10.85
N TYR A 137 -2.30 -4.40 -11.13
CA TYR A 137 -3.27 -3.82 -12.05
C TYR A 137 -3.57 -2.37 -11.64
N GLN A 138 -3.52 -1.45 -12.58
CA GLN A 138 -3.79 -0.03 -12.35
C GLN A 138 -5.27 0.23 -12.61
N VAL A 139 -6.02 0.46 -11.55
CA VAL A 139 -7.44 0.79 -11.68
C VAL A 139 -7.61 2.19 -12.26
N ARG A 140 -8.67 2.37 -13.05
CA ARG A 140 -9.00 3.63 -13.72
C ARG A 140 -10.33 4.18 -13.22
N PRO A 141 -10.54 5.49 -13.30
CA PRO A 141 -11.86 6.08 -13.04
C PRO A 141 -12.95 5.41 -13.87
N GLY A 142 -14.09 5.14 -13.24
CA GLY A 142 -15.24 4.46 -13.85
C GLY A 142 -15.21 2.94 -13.72
N GLU A 143 -14.09 2.30 -13.40
CA GLU A 143 -14.02 0.85 -13.23
C GLU A 143 -14.75 0.39 -11.97
N VAL A 144 -15.44 -0.75 -12.11
CA VAL A 144 -16.15 -1.44 -11.04
C VAL A 144 -15.36 -2.67 -10.62
N ILE A 145 -15.06 -2.75 -9.33
CA ILE A 145 -14.35 -3.87 -8.71
C ILE A 145 -15.38 -4.68 -7.93
N ALA A 146 -15.40 -5.97 -8.12
CA ALA A 146 -16.34 -6.85 -7.42
C ALA A 146 -15.66 -8.16 -7.01
N ILE A 147 -16.14 -8.74 -5.91
CA ILE A 147 -15.77 -10.11 -5.57
C ILE A 147 -16.41 -11.08 -6.57
N LYS A 148 -15.70 -12.16 -6.90
CA LYS A 148 -16.28 -13.20 -7.74
C LYS A 148 -17.41 -13.92 -7.00
N ALA A 149 -18.54 -14.15 -7.67
CA ALA A 149 -19.63 -14.94 -7.11
C ALA A 149 -19.15 -16.32 -6.63
N GLU A 150 -19.75 -16.82 -5.56
CA GLU A 150 -19.49 -18.16 -4.99
C GLU A 150 -18.02 -18.44 -4.66
N THR A 151 -17.29 -17.43 -4.20
CA THR A 151 -15.89 -17.60 -3.78
C THR A 151 -15.80 -17.94 -2.29
N PRO A 152 -14.92 -18.88 -1.89
CA PRO A 152 -14.69 -19.18 -0.46
C PRO A 152 -14.07 -18.00 0.31
N ALA A 153 -13.58 -16.97 -0.38
CA ALA A 153 -12.98 -15.80 0.22
C ALA A 153 -14.02 -14.78 0.75
N THR A 154 -15.31 -14.95 0.47
CA THR A 154 -16.35 -13.97 0.83
C THR A 154 -16.37 -13.67 2.33
N GLN A 155 -16.31 -14.69 3.20
CA GLN A 155 -16.30 -14.48 4.64
C GLN A 155 -15.07 -13.70 5.10
N VAL A 156 -13.89 -14.05 4.60
CA VAL A 156 -12.63 -13.37 4.93
C VAL A 156 -12.65 -11.90 4.52
N VAL A 157 -13.34 -11.57 3.42
CA VAL A 157 -13.52 -10.19 2.95
C VAL A 157 -14.50 -9.45 3.86
N ARG A 158 -15.62 -10.06 4.25
CA ARG A 158 -16.59 -9.48 5.20
C ARG A 158 -15.94 -9.18 6.55
N ASP A 159 -15.19 -10.11 7.11
CA ASP A 159 -14.45 -9.90 8.37
C ASP A 159 -13.47 -8.71 8.25
N ALA A 160 -12.88 -8.50 7.07
CA ALA A 160 -11.99 -7.36 6.83
C ALA A 160 -12.75 -6.02 6.74
N THR A 161 -14.00 -6.00 6.24
CA THR A 161 -14.81 -4.77 6.17
C THR A 161 -15.18 -4.24 7.56
N GLU A 162 -15.34 -5.10 8.55
CA GLU A 162 -15.62 -4.71 9.95
C GLU A 162 -14.45 -3.93 10.58
N LEU A 163 -13.22 -4.16 10.11
CA LEU A 163 -12.01 -3.50 10.60
C LEU A 163 -11.74 -2.16 9.90
N THR A 164 -12.58 -1.78 8.94
CA THR A 164 -12.29 -0.66 8.05
C THR A 164 -12.75 0.66 8.66
N GLY A 165 -11.85 1.63 8.60
CA GLY A 165 -12.14 3.03 8.89
C GLY A 165 -12.79 3.75 7.70
N GLN A 166 -12.54 5.04 7.58
CA GLN A 166 -13.09 5.89 6.53
C GLN A 166 -12.56 5.52 5.14
N ILE A 167 -13.47 5.33 4.18
CA ILE A 167 -13.15 5.12 2.76
C ILE A 167 -12.79 6.48 2.15
N PRO A 168 -11.67 6.56 1.37
CA PRO A 168 -11.32 7.80 0.69
C PRO A 168 -12.36 8.24 -0.34
N ALA A 169 -12.59 9.55 -0.48
CA ALA A 169 -13.64 10.13 -1.32
C ALA A 169 -13.48 9.84 -2.84
N TRP A 170 -12.33 9.38 -3.30
CA TRP A 170 -12.11 8.96 -4.69
C TRP A 170 -12.59 7.53 -5.00
N LEU A 171 -13.03 6.80 -3.95
CA LEU A 171 -13.59 5.45 -4.03
C LEU A 171 -15.02 5.44 -3.45
N GLN A 172 -15.85 4.59 -3.99
CA GLN A 172 -17.17 4.29 -3.47
C GLN A 172 -17.26 2.77 -3.27
N ALA A 173 -17.62 2.32 -2.06
CA ALA A 173 -17.79 0.91 -1.75
C ALA A 173 -19.22 0.63 -1.30
N ASP A 174 -19.71 -0.53 -1.71
CA ASP A 174 -20.86 -1.20 -1.15
C ASP A 174 -20.36 -2.47 -0.46
N HIS A 175 -20.37 -2.46 0.88
CA HIS A 175 -19.88 -3.57 1.68
C HIS A 175 -20.87 -4.73 1.75
N GLU A 176 -22.15 -4.52 1.47
CA GLU A 176 -23.16 -5.59 1.44
C GLU A 176 -22.97 -6.48 0.23
N SER A 177 -22.88 -5.86 -0.95
CA SER A 177 -22.64 -6.55 -2.21
C SER A 177 -21.16 -6.87 -2.48
N LEU A 178 -20.24 -6.39 -1.65
CA LEU A 178 -18.78 -6.47 -1.82
C LEU A 178 -18.33 -5.96 -3.19
N THR A 179 -18.91 -4.84 -3.61
CA THR A 179 -18.59 -4.14 -4.85
C THR A 179 -18.07 -2.74 -4.58
N ALA A 180 -17.31 -2.21 -5.49
CA ALA A 180 -16.78 -0.85 -5.38
C ALA A 180 -16.61 -0.22 -6.76
N LYS A 181 -16.69 1.12 -6.80
CA LYS A 181 -16.44 1.92 -7.99
C LYS A 181 -15.32 2.93 -7.75
N VAL A 182 -14.46 3.07 -8.73
CA VAL A 182 -13.42 4.11 -8.74
C VAL A 182 -14.03 5.37 -9.36
N LEU A 183 -14.16 6.44 -8.59
CA LEU A 183 -14.80 7.68 -9.04
C LEU A 183 -13.83 8.57 -9.84
N ARG A 184 -12.62 8.77 -9.30
CA ARG A 184 -11.58 9.61 -9.89
C ARG A 184 -10.19 9.15 -9.48
N LYS A 185 -9.14 9.80 -9.95
CA LYS A 185 -7.79 9.57 -9.43
C LYS A 185 -7.65 10.19 -8.03
N PRO A 186 -6.87 9.58 -7.12
CA PRO A 186 -6.63 10.14 -5.80
C PRO A 186 -5.83 11.45 -5.89
N GLU A 187 -6.23 12.44 -5.10
CA GLU A 187 -5.46 13.65 -4.86
C GLU A 187 -4.46 13.45 -3.71
N ARG A 188 -3.39 14.27 -3.65
CA ARG A 188 -2.36 14.14 -2.60
C ARG A 188 -2.95 14.17 -1.19
N ARG A 189 -3.91 15.05 -0.92
CA ARG A 189 -4.57 15.20 0.39
C ARG A 189 -5.35 13.96 0.85
N GLU A 190 -5.74 13.09 -0.08
CA GLU A 190 -6.50 11.87 0.19
C GLU A 190 -5.59 10.65 0.40
N VAL A 191 -4.29 10.82 0.11
CA VAL A 191 -3.29 9.76 0.24
C VAL A 191 -2.75 9.74 1.67
N ALA A 192 -3.24 8.82 2.49
CA ALA A 192 -2.81 8.63 3.87
C ALA A 192 -1.50 7.81 3.98
N ALA A 193 -0.57 7.96 3.05
CA ALA A 193 0.75 7.34 3.14
C ALA A 193 1.68 8.22 4.00
N PRO A 194 2.36 7.67 5.02
CA PRO A 194 3.20 8.46 5.93
C PRO A 194 4.58 8.73 5.32
N VAL A 195 4.62 9.33 4.11
CA VAL A 195 5.84 9.56 3.34
C VAL A 195 5.90 11.01 2.83
N GLN A 196 7.13 11.52 2.73
CA GLN A 196 7.45 12.80 2.10
C GLN A 196 7.95 12.53 0.69
N GLU A 197 7.08 12.69 -0.29
CA GLU A 197 7.34 12.37 -1.69
C GLU A 197 8.44 13.22 -2.31
N GLN A 198 8.62 14.45 -1.85
CA GLN A 198 9.66 15.35 -2.33
C GLN A 198 11.06 14.76 -2.12
N LEU A 199 11.32 14.19 -0.94
CA LEU A 199 12.61 13.53 -0.64
C LEU A 199 12.87 12.31 -1.54
N ILE A 200 11.80 11.64 -1.99
CA ILE A 200 11.92 10.53 -2.95
C ILE A 200 12.29 11.06 -4.33
N VAL A 201 11.68 12.15 -4.76
CA VAL A 201 12.00 12.80 -6.05
C VAL A 201 13.44 13.29 -6.05
N GLU A 202 13.89 13.97 -4.99
CA GLU A 202 15.26 14.45 -4.82
C GLU A 202 16.28 13.30 -4.89
N LEU A 203 15.97 12.13 -4.31
CA LEU A 203 16.86 10.96 -4.35
C LEU A 203 17.05 10.44 -5.79
N TYR A 204 16.00 10.43 -6.59
CA TYR A 204 16.06 9.92 -7.97
C TYR A 204 16.54 10.96 -8.99
N SER A 205 16.61 12.23 -8.60
CA SER A 205 17.09 13.33 -9.46
C SER A 205 18.61 13.52 -9.41
N LYS A 206 19.31 12.76 -8.56
CA LYS A 206 20.77 12.80 -8.36
C LYS A 206 21.51 11.95 -9.36
#